data_b43a058a7ca487abb86075a87d01a2c7
#
_entry.id   b43a058a7ca487abb86075a87d01a2c7
#
_cell.length_a   1.000
_cell.length_b   1.000
_cell.length_c   1.000
_cell.angle_alpha   90.00
_cell.angle_beta   90.00
_cell.angle_gamma   90.00
#
_symmetry.space_group_name_H-M   'P 1'
#
loop_
_entity.id
_entity.type
_entity.pdbx_description
1 polymer ?
#
loop_
_entity_poly.entity_id
_entity_poly.type
_entity_poly.pdbx_seq_one_letter_code
_entity_poly.pdbx_strand_id
1 'polypeptide(L)'
;MIATQPIQVNNTIRVGDSTHKDVSNNNIISKLYNFAMWLQDYDSLVELSTFEKFAFIGSNIIYFIPIILFGINIVNIIITIMGVVSSSFHTCQCCYPCPHKLTRTLLWCDVLYVIPATLAIIYICRNLLPNSWYLTWLLVVPIFILGVPSLGKKLYALLHGIWHLLSAGLMFYAAKVYHDDSIKKKKPIKGILKKPTHISTDSTPETF
;
A
#
# COMPACT_ATOMS: atom_id res chain seq x y z
N MET A 1 3.46 50.38 -40.89
CA MET A 1 2.92 48.99 -40.86
C MET A 1 4.09 48.05 -41.01
N ILE A 2 4.51 47.47 -39.92
CA ILE A 2 5.62 46.48 -39.89
C ILE A 2 4.93 45.11 -39.79
N ALA A 3 5.05 44.34 -40.83
CA ALA A 3 4.50 42.97 -40.86
C ALA A 3 5.46 42.02 -40.10
N THR A 4 5.02 41.56 -38.96
CA THR A 4 5.71 40.51 -38.19
C THR A 4 5.35 39.15 -38.83
N GLN A 5 6.34 38.49 -39.41
CA GLN A 5 6.23 37.13 -39.88
C GLN A 5 6.21 36.16 -38.69
N PRO A 6 5.39 35.10 -38.69
CA PRO A 6 5.39 34.10 -37.65
C PRO A 6 6.64 33.20 -37.77
N ILE A 7 7.35 33.05 -36.66
CA ILE A 7 8.49 32.13 -36.52
C ILE A 7 7.91 30.71 -36.56
N GLN A 8 8.16 29.99 -37.64
CA GLN A 8 7.94 28.54 -37.70
C GLN A 8 9.02 27.84 -36.88
N VAL A 9 8.67 27.38 -35.71
CA VAL A 9 9.49 26.47 -34.92
C VAL A 9 9.34 25.07 -35.51
N ASN A 10 10.27 24.68 -36.36
CA ASN A 10 10.40 23.29 -36.82
C ASN A 10 10.94 22.45 -35.68
N ASN A 11 10.05 21.92 -34.83
CA ASN A 11 10.38 20.85 -33.91
C ASN A 11 10.44 19.51 -34.65
N THR A 12 11.48 19.29 -35.44
CA THR A 12 11.87 17.97 -35.88
C THR A 12 12.49 17.25 -34.68
N ILE A 13 11.66 16.59 -33.88
CA ILE A 13 12.14 15.62 -32.93
C ILE A 13 12.78 14.49 -33.74
N ARG A 14 14.09 14.50 -33.84
CA ARG A 14 14.85 13.33 -34.24
C ARG A 14 14.57 12.26 -33.17
N VAL A 15 13.67 11.34 -33.48
CA VAL A 15 13.59 10.05 -32.82
C VAL A 15 14.94 9.38 -33.09
N GLY A 16 15.79 9.45 -32.09
CA GLY A 16 17.08 8.75 -32.12
C GLY A 16 16.77 7.26 -32.27
N ASP A 17 17.13 6.73 -33.41
CA ASP A 17 17.19 5.31 -33.70
C ASP A 17 18.23 4.70 -32.74
N SER A 18 17.81 4.46 -31.50
CA SER A 18 18.55 3.62 -30.58
C SER A 18 18.33 2.19 -31.06
N THR A 19 19.21 1.73 -31.92
CA THR A 19 19.43 0.31 -32.15
C THR A 19 19.68 -0.35 -30.81
N HIS A 20 18.59 -0.73 -30.13
CA HIS A 20 18.61 -1.63 -29.01
C HIS A 20 19.23 -2.92 -29.54
N LYS A 21 20.53 -3.11 -29.29
CA LYS A 21 21.14 -4.43 -29.32
C LYS A 21 20.31 -5.31 -28.42
N ASP A 22 19.54 -6.22 -29.01
CA ASP A 22 18.88 -7.32 -28.33
C ASP A 22 19.97 -8.15 -27.63
N VAL A 23 20.34 -7.70 -26.44
CA VAL A 23 21.01 -8.54 -25.47
C VAL A 23 19.95 -9.49 -24.98
N SER A 24 19.92 -10.68 -25.57
CA SER A 24 19.13 -11.82 -25.12
C SER A 24 19.47 -12.12 -23.66
N ASN A 25 18.97 -11.30 -22.75
CA ASN A 25 19.07 -11.50 -21.33
C ASN A 25 17.91 -12.41 -20.90
N ASN A 26 18.11 -13.73 -21.03
CA ASN A 26 17.25 -14.76 -20.44
C ASN A 26 17.29 -14.78 -18.90
N ASN A 27 17.76 -13.70 -18.28
CA ASN A 27 17.84 -13.59 -16.84
C ASN A 27 16.45 -13.34 -16.25
N ILE A 28 16.08 -14.12 -15.24
CA ILE A 28 14.83 -14.00 -14.48
C ILE A 28 14.64 -12.54 -13.99
N ILE A 29 15.73 -11.87 -13.59
CA ILE A 29 15.70 -10.48 -13.13
C ILE A 29 15.21 -9.54 -14.22
N SER A 30 15.66 -9.71 -15.48
CA SER A 30 15.18 -8.85 -16.58
C SER A 30 13.72 -9.11 -16.93
N LYS A 31 13.24 -10.35 -16.79
CA LYS A 31 11.81 -10.69 -16.97
C LYS A 31 10.94 -10.10 -15.88
N LEU A 32 11.37 -10.19 -14.62
CA LEU A 32 10.68 -9.57 -13.49
C LEU A 32 10.67 -8.04 -13.61
N TYR A 33 11.78 -7.46 -14.03
CA TYR A 33 11.88 -6.04 -14.30
C TYR A 33 10.88 -5.60 -15.38
N ASN A 34 10.87 -6.27 -16.53
CA ASN A 34 9.96 -5.96 -17.63
C ASN A 34 8.50 -6.17 -17.24
N PHE A 35 8.20 -7.19 -16.41
CA PHE A 35 6.88 -7.43 -15.87
C PHE A 35 6.45 -6.32 -14.92
N ALA A 36 7.31 -5.90 -13.99
CA ALA A 36 7.01 -4.80 -13.09
C ALA A 36 6.80 -3.48 -13.84
N MET A 37 7.62 -3.23 -14.87
CA MET A 37 7.47 -2.06 -15.73
C MET A 37 6.19 -2.11 -16.58
N TRP A 38 5.78 -3.30 -17.01
CA TRP A 38 4.51 -3.48 -17.73
C TRP A 38 3.29 -3.30 -16.83
N LEU A 39 3.36 -3.72 -15.54
CA LEU A 39 2.27 -3.54 -14.58
C LEU A 39 2.09 -2.09 -14.15
N GLN A 40 3.16 -1.32 -14.13
CA GLN A 40 3.13 0.06 -13.66
C GLN A 40 3.86 0.96 -14.67
N ASP A 41 3.11 1.43 -15.67
CA ASP A 41 3.60 2.47 -16.55
C ASP A 41 3.82 3.74 -15.74
N TYR A 42 5.07 4.18 -15.67
CA TYR A 42 5.45 5.44 -15.03
C TYR A 42 5.25 6.64 -15.97
N ASP A 43 4.60 6.43 -17.12
CA ASP A 43 4.25 7.53 -17.99
C ASP A 43 3.36 8.52 -17.27
N SER A 44 3.65 9.78 -17.50
CA SER A 44 2.98 10.90 -16.88
C SER A 44 1.46 10.81 -17.03
N LEU A 45 0.74 10.88 -15.93
CA LEU A 45 -0.71 11.02 -15.85
C LEU A 45 -1.13 12.51 -15.82
N VAL A 46 -0.26 13.43 -16.24
CA VAL A 46 -0.51 14.88 -16.23
C VAL A 46 -1.74 15.28 -17.05
N GLU A 47 -2.12 14.48 -18.04
CA GLU A 47 -3.30 14.72 -18.88
C GLU A 47 -4.65 14.45 -18.19
N LEU A 48 -4.66 13.77 -17.04
CA LEU A 48 -5.87 13.57 -16.27
C LEU A 48 -6.43 14.91 -15.78
N SER A 49 -7.76 15.01 -15.67
CA SER A 49 -8.42 16.15 -15.06
C SER A 49 -7.99 16.31 -13.60
N THR A 50 -8.12 17.52 -13.06
CA THR A 50 -7.80 17.80 -11.65
C THR A 50 -8.57 16.87 -10.69
N PHE A 51 -9.83 16.58 -10.99
CA PHE A 51 -10.65 15.66 -10.19
C PHE A 51 -10.12 14.22 -10.24
N GLU A 52 -9.79 13.71 -11.43
CA GLU A 52 -9.23 12.35 -11.61
C GLU A 52 -7.90 12.20 -10.86
N LYS A 53 -7.02 13.20 -10.97
CA LYS A 53 -5.75 13.23 -10.21
C LYS A 53 -5.97 13.19 -8.71
N PHE A 54 -6.87 14.06 -8.23
CA PHE A 54 -7.18 14.15 -6.81
C PHE A 54 -7.80 12.85 -6.29
N ALA A 55 -8.73 12.25 -7.01
CA ALA A 55 -9.35 10.97 -6.66
C ALA A 55 -8.31 9.84 -6.61
N PHE A 56 -7.41 9.81 -7.60
CA PHE A 56 -6.37 8.79 -7.71
C PHE A 56 -5.34 8.88 -6.57
N ILE A 57 -4.78 10.07 -6.31
CA ILE A 57 -3.84 10.28 -5.20
C ILE A 57 -4.57 10.11 -3.87
N GLY A 58 -5.78 10.66 -3.75
CA GLY A 58 -6.60 10.64 -2.55
C GLY A 58 -7.00 9.22 -2.12
N SER A 59 -7.06 8.26 -3.04
CA SER A 59 -7.33 6.86 -2.70
C SER A 59 -6.30 6.27 -1.71
N ASN A 60 -5.10 6.83 -1.64
CA ASN A 60 -4.07 6.44 -0.68
C ASN A 60 -4.30 6.97 0.74
N ILE A 61 -5.16 7.97 0.95
CA ILE A 61 -5.42 8.54 2.28
C ILE A 61 -5.93 7.48 3.25
N ILE A 62 -6.63 6.47 2.77
CA ILE A 62 -7.19 5.40 3.61
C ILE A 62 -6.11 4.64 4.39
N TYR A 63 -4.88 4.54 3.87
CA TYR A 63 -3.77 3.91 4.58
C TYR A 63 -3.34 4.64 5.86
N PHE A 64 -3.73 5.90 6.05
CA PHE A 64 -3.44 6.66 7.26
C PHE A 64 -4.52 6.50 8.34
N ILE A 65 -5.71 6.02 7.99
CA ILE A 65 -6.83 5.86 8.93
C ILE A 65 -6.49 4.94 10.11
N PRO A 66 -5.82 3.78 9.92
CA PRO A 66 -5.48 2.90 11.03
C PRO A 66 -4.66 3.56 12.13
N ILE A 67 -3.64 4.35 11.79
CA ILE A 67 -2.81 5.01 12.81
C ILE A 67 -3.56 6.10 13.55
N ILE A 68 -4.49 6.77 12.88
CA ILE A 68 -5.36 7.80 13.48
C ILE A 68 -6.35 7.18 14.48
N LEU A 69 -6.98 6.07 14.11
CA LEU A 69 -8.04 5.44 14.92
C LEU A 69 -7.50 4.49 16.00
N PHE A 70 -6.44 3.77 15.72
CA PHE A 70 -5.93 2.69 16.57
C PHE A 70 -4.58 3.02 17.24
N GLY A 71 -4.05 4.22 16.97
CA GLY A 71 -2.79 4.70 17.54
C GLY A 71 -1.55 4.02 16.94
N ILE A 72 -0.41 4.30 17.56
CA ILE A 72 0.90 3.83 17.11
C ILE A 72 1.11 2.38 17.53
N ASN A 73 1.26 1.49 16.56
CA ASN A 73 1.70 0.10 16.72
C ASN A 73 2.38 -0.36 15.42
N ILE A 74 3.05 -1.51 15.47
CA ILE A 74 3.87 -1.99 14.34
C ILE A 74 3.06 -2.17 13.06
N VAL A 75 1.84 -2.69 13.13
CA VAL A 75 0.98 -2.90 11.96
C VAL A 75 0.59 -1.56 11.35
N ASN A 76 0.16 -0.61 12.16
CA ASN A 76 -0.25 0.72 11.71
C ASN A 76 0.92 1.52 11.13
N ILE A 77 2.14 1.39 11.70
CA ILE A 77 3.35 2.01 11.14
C ILE A 77 3.63 1.46 9.74
N ILE A 78 3.61 0.13 9.57
CA ILE A 78 3.85 -0.51 8.27
C ILE A 78 2.83 -0.01 7.23
N ILE A 79 1.54 0.01 7.57
CA ILE A 79 0.47 0.48 6.68
C ILE A 79 0.65 1.96 6.33
N THR A 80 1.01 2.79 7.31
CA THR A 80 1.22 4.23 7.07
C THR A 80 2.38 4.48 6.12
N ILE A 81 3.49 3.75 6.26
CA ILE A 81 4.63 3.87 5.33
C ILE A 81 4.23 3.44 3.92
N MET A 82 3.41 2.38 3.76
CA MET A 82 2.84 2.01 2.45
C MET A 82 2.10 3.21 1.83
N GLY A 83 1.22 3.86 2.60
CA GLY A 83 0.49 5.04 2.14
C GLY A 83 1.41 6.20 1.75
N VAL A 84 2.47 6.47 2.51
CA VAL A 84 3.44 7.54 2.20
C VAL A 84 4.17 7.26 0.90
N VAL A 85 4.72 6.06 0.74
CA VAL A 85 5.51 5.69 -0.44
C VAL A 85 4.63 5.71 -1.70
N SER A 86 3.46 5.09 -1.65
CA SER A 86 2.51 5.06 -2.76
C SER A 86 1.99 6.47 -3.11
N SER A 87 1.60 7.27 -2.12
CA SER A 87 1.18 8.66 -2.37
C SER A 87 2.29 9.50 -3.00
N SER A 88 3.54 9.32 -2.59
CA SER A 88 4.69 10.03 -3.16
C SER A 88 4.89 9.67 -4.63
N PHE A 89 4.82 8.40 -4.97
CA PHE A 89 4.91 7.92 -6.35
C PHE A 89 3.78 8.51 -7.21
N HIS A 90 2.52 8.39 -6.79
CA HIS A 90 1.38 8.86 -7.58
C HIS A 90 1.29 10.38 -7.66
N THR A 91 1.76 11.10 -6.66
CA THR A 91 1.89 12.57 -6.74
C THR A 91 2.90 12.96 -7.81
N CYS A 92 4.04 12.28 -7.86
CA CYS A 92 5.05 12.50 -8.89
C CYS A 92 4.52 12.14 -10.29
N GLN A 93 3.73 11.09 -10.40
CA GLN A 93 3.12 10.64 -11.65
C GLN A 93 2.05 11.61 -12.19
N CYS A 94 1.28 12.27 -11.30
CA CYS A 94 0.10 13.04 -11.67
C CYS A 94 0.31 14.56 -11.70
N CYS A 95 1.07 15.11 -10.75
CA CYS A 95 1.02 16.54 -10.47
C CYS A 95 2.20 17.34 -11.02
N TYR A 96 3.34 16.68 -11.26
CA TYR A 96 4.54 17.37 -11.68
C TYR A 96 5.24 16.62 -12.80
N PRO A 97 5.91 17.34 -13.72
CA PRO A 97 6.91 16.72 -14.57
C PRO A 97 8.13 16.36 -13.70
N CYS A 98 7.93 15.37 -12.81
CA CYS A 98 9.04 14.86 -12.02
C CYS A 98 10.13 14.32 -12.97
N PRO A 99 11.41 14.51 -12.64
CA PRO A 99 12.47 13.87 -13.41
C PRO A 99 12.20 12.37 -13.52
N HIS A 100 12.28 11.82 -14.72
CA HIS A 100 12.03 10.41 -15.00
C HIS A 100 12.76 9.45 -14.01
N LYS A 101 13.99 9.79 -13.62
CA LYS A 101 14.75 9.02 -12.62
C LYS A 101 14.05 8.99 -11.27
N LEU A 102 13.50 10.11 -10.82
CA LEU A 102 12.82 10.20 -9.52
C LEU A 102 11.53 9.36 -9.52
N THR A 103 10.67 9.54 -10.54
CA THR A 103 9.43 8.76 -10.68
C THR A 103 9.72 7.28 -10.70
N ARG A 104 10.74 6.85 -11.43
CA ARG A 104 11.17 5.45 -11.48
C ARG A 104 11.71 4.94 -10.15
N THR A 105 12.47 5.76 -9.43
CA THR A 105 12.95 5.39 -8.09
C THR A 105 11.78 5.22 -7.12
N LEU A 106 10.81 6.15 -7.13
CA LEU A 106 9.62 6.05 -6.29
C LEU A 106 8.76 4.83 -6.63
N LEU A 107 8.61 4.49 -7.92
CA LEU A 107 7.96 3.25 -8.34
C LEU A 107 8.61 2.02 -7.72
N TRP A 108 9.96 1.95 -7.80
CA TRP A 108 10.68 0.82 -7.20
C TRP A 108 10.55 0.80 -5.68
N CYS A 109 10.59 1.95 -5.02
CA CYS A 109 10.35 2.04 -3.58
C CYS A 109 8.95 1.51 -3.24
N ASP A 110 7.93 1.88 -4.02
CA ASP A 110 6.55 1.43 -3.81
C ASP A 110 6.45 -0.09 -3.96
N VAL A 111 6.87 -0.66 -5.07
CA VAL A 111 6.80 -2.10 -5.33
C VAL A 111 7.62 -2.91 -4.32
N LEU A 112 8.88 -2.50 -4.06
CA LEU A 112 9.78 -3.22 -3.15
C LEU A 112 9.37 -3.09 -1.68
N TYR A 113 8.59 -2.09 -1.32
CA TYR A 113 8.07 -1.94 0.04
C TYR A 113 6.72 -2.61 0.21
N VAL A 114 5.77 -2.42 -0.71
CA VAL A 114 4.38 -2.91 -0.57
C VAL A 114 4.32 -4.43 -0.44
N ILE A 115 5.11 -5.16 -1.23
CA ILE A 115 5.10 -6.63 -1.20
C ILE A 115 5.59 -7.17 0.16
N PRO A 116 6.80 -6.86 0.64
CA PRO A 116 7.26 -7.36 1.94
C PRO A 116 6.44 -6.81 3.12
N ALA A 117 5.93 -5.57 3.04
CA ALA A 117 5.04 -5.00 4.05
C ALA A 117 3.74 -5.79 4.16
N THR A 118 3.11 -6.14 3.04
CA THR A 118 1.92 -6.99 3.01
C THR A 118 2.20 -8.37 3.62
N LEU A 119 3.31 -9.01 3.25
CA LEU A 119 3.72 -10.30 3.81
C LEU A 119 4.00 -10.21 5.32
N ALA A 120 4.60 -9.11 5.79
CA ALA A 120 4.84 -8.88 7.21
C ALA A 120 3.53 -8.75 7.99
N ILE A 121 2.54 -8.01 7.46
CA ILE A 121 1.21 -7.88 8.08
C ILE A 121 0.50 -9.23 8.12
N ILE A 122 0.54 -10.00 7.03
CA ILE A 122 0.00 -11.36 6.98
C ILE A 122 0.65 -12.22 8.08
N TYR A 123 1.97 -12.19 8.19
CA TYR A 123 2.69 -12.97 9.20
C TYR A 123 2.34 -12.55 10.63
N ILE A 124 2.30 -11.25 10.92
CA ILE A 124 1.97 -10.71 12.25
C ILE A 124 0.54 -11.07 12.65
N CYS A 125 -0.41 -10.95 11.70
CA CYS A 125 -1.82 -11.12 11.96
C CYS A 125 -2.36 -12.53 11.62
N ARG A 126 -1.51 -13.50 11.23
CA ARG A 126 -1.91 -14.82 10.68
C ARG A 126 -2.93 -15.59 11.51
N ASN A 127 -2.84 -15.49 12.84
CA ASN A 127 -3.74 -16.18 13.76
C ASN A 127 -5.00 -15.36 14.11
N LEU A 128 -5.10 -14.13 13.61
CA LEU A 128 -6.19 -13.20 13.89
C LEU A 128 -7.10 -13.02 12.68
N LEU A 129 -6.59 -13.28 11.47
CA LEU A 129 -7.30 -13.05 10.22
C LEU A 129 -8.12 -14.29 9.84
N PRO A 130 -9.39 -14.12 9.46
CA PRO A 130 -10.21 -15.22 8.97
C PRO A 130 -9.78 -15.65 7.57
N ASN A 131 -10.08 -16.91 7.19
CA ASN A 131 -9.79 -17.42 5.85
C ASN A 131 -10.43 -16.58 4.73
N SER A 132 -11.61 -16.02 4.96
CA SER A 132 -12.27 -15.11 4.02
C SER A 132 -11.46 -13.88 3.69
N TRP A 133 -10.65 -13.36 4.61
CA TRP A 133 -9.75 -12.24 4.36
C TRP A 133 -8.70 -12.59 3.29
N TYR A 134 -8.11 -13.78 3.37
CA TYR A 134 -7.15 -14.26 2.36
C TYR A 134 -7.82 -14.47 1.01
N LEU A 135 -9.04 -15.03 0.99
CA LEU A 135 -9.81 -15.23 -0.23
C LEU A 135 -10.17 -13.90 -0.91
N THR A 136 -10.40 -12.83 -0.14
CA THR A 136 -10.70 -11.51 -0.71
C THR A 136 -9.55 -10.99 -1.57
N TRP A 137 -8.29 -11.32 -1.25
CA TRP A 137 -7.14 -10.97 -2.09
C TRP A 137 -7.23 -11.58 -3.49
N LEU A 138 -7.85 -12.74 -3.66
CA LEU A 138 -8.08 -13.34 -4.98
C LEU A 138 -9.01 -12.49 -5.87
N LEU A 139 -9.82 -11.60 -5.27
CA LEU A 139 -10.65 -10.64 -6.00
C LEU A 139 -9.92 -9.32 -6.22
N VAL A 140 -9.11 -8.91 -5.26
CA VAL A 140 -8.41 -7.60 -5.27
C VAL A 140 -7.21 -7.61 -6.22
N VAL A 141 -6.42 -8.68 -6.23
CA VAL A 141 -5.23 -8.80 -7.10
C VAL A 141 -5.56 -8.72 -8.61
N PRO A 142 -6.63 -9.37 -9.12
CA PRO A 142 -7.02 -9.19 -10.52
C PRO A 142 -7.32 -7.74 -10.91
N ILE A 143 -7.91 -6.94 -10.02
CA ILE A 143 -8.18 -5.51 -10.29
C ILE A 143 -6.87 -4.75 -10.50
N PHE A 144 -5.84 -5.05 -9.70
CA PHE A 144 -4.50 -4.49 -9.89
C PHE A 144 -3.90 -4.89 -11.25
N ILE A 145 -4.02 -6.18 -11.62
CA ILE A 145 -3.50 -6.70 -12.89
C ILE A 145 -4.26 -6.11 -14.08
N LEU A 146 -5.59 -5.95 -13.96
CA LEU A 146 -6.42 -5.32 -15.01
C LEU A 146 -6.17 -3.82 -15.12
N GLY A 147 -5.73 -3.17 -14.04
CA GLY A 147 -5.37 -1.76 -14.03
C GLY A 147 -4.03 -1.48 -14.71
N VAL A 148 -3.75 -2.11 -15.86
CA VAL A 148 -2.52 -1.84 -16.60
C VAL A 148 -2.67 -0.62 -17.52
N PRO A 149 -1.62 0.18 -17.70
CA PRO A 149 -1.66 1.40 -18.49
C PRO A 149 -2.01 1.19 -19.96
N SER A 150 -1.78 0.00 -20.51
CA SER A 150 -2.16 -0.35 -21.89
C SER A 150 -3.66 -0.21 -22.18
N LEU A 151 -4.51 -0.20 -21.14
CA LEU A 151 -5.96 0.02 -21.28
C LEU A 151 -6.35 1.50 -21.36
N GLY A 152 -5.38 2.41 -21.33
CA GLY A 152 -5.60 3.85 -21.36
C GLY A 152 -5.55 4.50 -19.97
N LYS A 153 -5.01 5.72 -19.93
CA LYS A 153 -4.68 6.45 -18.69
C LYS A 153 -5.83 6.61 -17.70
N LYS A 154 -7.04 6.89 -18.21
CA LYS A 154 -8.24 7.06 -17.38
C LYS A 154 -8.68 5.76 -16.73
N LEU A 155 -8.71 4.67 -17.49
CA LEU A 155 -9.11 3.36 -16.96
C LEU A 155 -8.06 2.83 -16.00
N TYR A 156 -6.78 3.04 -16.31
CA TYR A 156 -5.68 2.76 -15.37
C TYR A 156 -5.89 3.49 -14.05
N ALA A 157 -6.05 4.82 -14.06
CA ALA A 157 -6.22 5.61 -12.85
C ALA A 157 -7.44 5.17 -12.03
N LEU A 158 -8.55 4.83 -12.70
CA LEU A 158 -9.76 4.33 -12.05
C LEU A 158 -9.53 2.97 -11.38
N LEU A 159 -9.07 1.98 -12.13
CA LEU A 159 -8.88 0.62 -11.61
C LEU A 159 -7.79 0.57 -10.54
N HIS A 160 -6.71 1.31 -10.74
CA HIS A 160 -5.65 1.40 -9.75
C HIS A 160 -6.08 2.14 -8.47
N GLY A 161 -6.90 3.19 -8.60
CA GLY A 161 -7.53 3.85 -7.46
C GLY A 161 -8.48 2.91 -6.70
N ILE A 162 -9.29 2.10 -7.40
CA ILE A 162 -10.13 1.06 -6.79
C ILE A 162 -9.26 0.01 -6.08
N TRP A 163 -8.14 -0.40 -6.67
CA TRP A 163 -7.16 -1.28 -6.02
C TRP A 163 -6.68 -0.70 -4.69
N HIS A 164 -6.31 0.59 -4.64
CA HIS A 164 -5.91 1.24 -3.39
C HIS A 164 -7.02 1.20 -2.33
N LEU A 165 -8.25 1.52 -2.70
CA LEU A 165 -9.38 1.50 -1.77
C LEU A 165 -9.62 0.11 -1.18
N LEU A 166 -9.60 -0.92 -2.02
CA LEU A 166 -9.86 -2.30 -1.60
C LEU A 166 -8.71 -2.87 -0.76
N SER A 167 -7.47 -2.68 -1.22
CA SER A 167 -6.29 -3.15 -0.48
C SER A 167 -6.13 -2.41 0.85
N ALA A 168 -6.34 -1.09 0.89
CA ALA A 168 -6.35 -0.33 2.13
C ALA A 168 -7.48 -0.77 3.09
N GLY A 169 -8.66 -1.13 2.56
CA GLY A 169 -9.75 -1.71 3.35
C GLY A 169 -9.35 -3.04 4.02
N LEU A 170 -8.66 -3.91 3.29
CA LEU A 170 -8.12 -5.15 3.85
C LEU A 170 -7.05 -4.90 4.91
N MET A 171 -6.16 -3.92 4.69
CA MET A 171 -5.15 -3.51 5.67
C MET A 171 -5.78 -2.87 6.91
N PHE A 172 -6.81 -2.06 6.73
CA PHE A 172 -7.60 -1.50 7.84
C PHE A 172 -8.21 -2.60 8.71
N TYR A 173 -8.80 -3.63 8.09
CA TYR A 173 -9.34 -4.77 8.83
C TYR A 173 -8.23 -5.50 9.63
N ALA A 174 -7.07 -5.76 9.02
CA ALA A 174 -5.94 -6.36 9.72
C ALA A 174 -5.47 -5.51 10.92
N ALA A 175 -5.38 -4.19 10.75
CA ALA A 175 -5.04 -3.26 11.81
C ALA A 175 -6.06 -3.29 12.96
N LYS A 176 -7.36 -3.35 12.63
CA LYS A 176 -8.44 -3.43 13.61
C LYS A 176 -8.36 -4.71 14.45
N VAL A 177 -8.24 -5.88 13.82
CA VAL A 177 -8.18 -7.14 14.57
C VAL A 177 -6.92 -7.24 15.43
N TYR A 178 -5.80 -6.70 14.96
CA TYR A 178 -4.57 -6.61 15.74
C TYR A 178 -4.72 -5.70 16.96
N HIS A 179 -5.35 -4.54 16.80
CA HIS A 179 -5.65 -3.60 17.88
C HIS A 179 -6.56 -4.24 18.93
N ASP A 180 -7.68 -4.87 18.49
CA ASP A 180 -8.66 -5.50 19.37
C ASP A 180 -8.02 -6.64 20.19
N ASP A 181 -7.15 -7.45 19.58
CA ASP A 181 -6.41 -8.51 20.27
C ASP A 181 -5.42 -7.92 21.31
N SER A 182 -4.74 -6.83 20.95
CA SER A 182 -3.81 -6.15 21.84
C SER A 182 -4.50 -5.60 23.10
N ILE A 183 -5.74 -5.08 22.96
CA ILE A 183 -6.54 -4.61 24.09
C ILE A 183 -6.98 -5.78 24.97
N LYS A 184 -7.42 -6.90 24.38
CA LYS A 184 -7.83 -8.09 25.13
C LYS A 184 -6.69 -8.62 25.99
N LYS A 185 -5.47 -8.66 25.45
CA LYS A 185 -4.27 -9.11 26.18
C LYS A 185 -3.85 -8.18 27.32
N LYS A 186 -4.16 -6.88 27.23
CA LYS A 186 -3.85 -5.89 28.28
C LYS A 186 -4.85 -5.86 29.41
N LYS A 187 -6.06 -6.41 29.24
CA LYS A 187 -7.05 -6.48 30.32
C LYS A 187 -6.57 -7.50 31.35
N PRO A 188 -6.29 -7.11 32.62
CA PRO A 188 -5.93 -8.07 33.66
C PRO A 188 -7.08 -9.06 33.81
N ILE A 189 -6.72 -10.35 34.01
CA ILE A 189 -7.69 -11.40 34.33
C ILE A 189 -8.32 -11.02 35.68
N LYS A 190 -9.39 -10.24 35.64
CA LYS A 190 -10.23 -9.99 36.81
C LYS A 190 -10.92 -11.30 37.15
N GLY A 191 -10.34 -12.09 38.06
CA GLY A 191 -11.03 -13.30 38.48
C GLY A 191 -10.20 -14.33 39.24
N ILE A 192 -8.89 -14.11 39.48
CA ILE A 192 -8.14 -14.97 40.41
C ILE A 192 -7.77 -14.15 41.66
N LEU A 193 -8.76 -13.52 42.27
CA LEU A 193 -8.69 -13.30 43.72
C LEU A 193 -8.96 -14.67 44.33
N LYS A 194 -7.88 -15.40 44.66
CA LYS A 194 -7.96 -16.56 45.57
C LYS A 194 -8.68 -16.06 46.80
N LYS A 195 -9.93 -16.55 47.02
CA LYS A 195 -10.65 -16.41 48.26
C LYS A 195 -9.66 -16.78 49.39
N PRO A 196 -9.39 -15.92 50.38
CA PRO A 196 -8.49 -16.30 51.47
C PRO A 196 -9.07 -17.56 52.08
N THR A 197 -8.30 -18.63 52.09
CA THR A 197 -8.61 -19.87 52.79
C THR A 197 -8.67 -19.47 54.25
N HIS A 198 -9.86 -19.44 54.81
CA HIS A 198 -10.08 -19.33 56.24
C HIS A 198 -9.38 -20.49 56.92
N ILE A 199 -8.20 -20.26 57.50
CA ILE A 199 -7.54 -21.22 58.38
C ILE A 199 -8.40 -21.22 59.68
N SER A 200 -9.22 -22.25 59.78
CA SER A 200 -9.92 -22.56 61.04
C SER A 200 -8.89 -23.07 62.04
N THR A 201 -8.47 -22.20 62.94
CA THR A 201 -7.73 -22.57 64.16
C THR A 201 -8.74 -23.04 65.15
N ASP A 202 -9.20 -24.28 65.04
CA ASP A 202 -9.88 -25.00 66.13
C ASP A 202 -8.80 -25.55 67.07
N SER A 203 -8.43 -24.72 68.03
CA SER A 203 -7.67 -25.14 69.20
C SER A 203 -8.63 -25.38 70.35
N THR A 204 -9.12 -26.57 70.50
CA THR A 204 -9.74 -27.08 71.74
C THR A 204 -8.65 -27.20 72.82
N PRO A 205 -8.83 -26.58 74.00
CA PRO A 205 -7.97 -26.85 75.14
C PRO A 205 -8.42 -28.17 75.80
N GLU A 206 -7.53 -29.15 75.86
CA GLU A 206 -7.70 -30.31 76.74
C GLU A 206 -7.54 -29.85 78.18
N THR A 207 -8.61 -29.99 78.94
CA THR A 207 -8.62 -29.86 80.39
C THR A 207 -8.21 -31.19 81.02
N PHE A 208 -7.17 -31.12 81.85
CA PHE A 208 -6.86 -32.13 82.91
C PHE A 208 -7.61 -31.78 84.17
#